data_f5c90c22b97a787bfddc592f223f2039
#
_entry.id   f5c90c22b97a787bfddc592f223f2039
#
_cell.length_a   1.000
_cell.length_b   1.000
_cell.length_c   1.000
_cell.angle_alpha   90.00
_cell.angle_beta   90.00
_cell.angle_gamma   90.00
#
_symmetry.space_group_name_H-M   'P 1'
#
loop_
_entity.id
_entity.type
_entity.pdbx_description
1 polymer ?
#
loop_
_entity_poly.entity_id
_entity_poly.type
_entity_poly.pdbx_seq_one_letter_code
_entity_poly.pdbx_strand_id
1 'polypeptide(L)'
;MAAQRTYLAIDLKSFYASVECVDRHLDPLTTNLVVADASRTEKTICLAVSPSLKAYKIPGRARLFEAVQRVREVNAQRLQTAIRQKKAVRGEDGKYHFASTSFDANALNADPALGLSYIVAPPRMQRYLDVSTQIYKTYLKYVSPADIYPYSIDEVFIDVTGYLPYYHMSAHELAMTMVREVLYNTGITATAGIGTNLYLAKLAMDIVAKHIPADKDGVRIAELDEQSYRYLLWNHRPLTDFWMTGPGTVKRLEAHGIYTMGDLARFSIHGEDRLYEIFGVDAEILIDHAWGYEPCGMEQIKSYKPSTNSISEGQVLKADIVAVQKGQKGAPGELKGSFLREAERLGDIRRNSILGIY
;
A
#
# COMPACT_ATOMS: atom_id res chain seq x y z
N MET A 1 1.28 -16.64 33.75
CA MET A 1 0.92 -16.49 32.33
C MET A 1 1.62 -15.22 31.85
N ALA A 2 2.38 -15.27 30.74
CA ALA A 2 2.90 -14.06 30.13
C ALA A 2 1.72 -13.15 29.76
N ALA A 3 1.84 -11.84 30.03
CA ALA A 3 0.80 -10.88 29.66
C ALA A 3 0.59 -10.94 28.15
N GLN A 4 -0.65 -11.01 27.71
CA GLN A 4 -1.01 -10.98 26.29
C GLN A 4 -0.49 -9.68 25.68
N ARG A 5 0.31 -9.76 24.61
CA ARG A 5 0.83 -8.59 23.93
C ARG A 5 -0.23 -7.96 23.04
N THR A 6 -0.07 -6.66 22.79
CA THR A 6 -0.94 -5.90 21.88
C THR A 6 -0.09 -5.06 20.95
N TYR A 7 -0.26 -5.30 19.65
CA TYR A 7 0.46 -4.61 18.59
C TYR A 7 -0.50 -3.78 17.75
N LEU A 8 0.00 -2.66 17.26
CA LEU A 8 -0.65 -1.87 16.21
C LEU A 8 0.16 -2.01 14.91
N ALA A 9 -0.54 -2.13 13.79
CA ALA A 9 -0.04 -1.86 12.46
C ALA A 9 -0.77 -0.62 11.92
N ILE A 10 -0.06 0.40 11.45
CA ILE A 10 -0.65 1.63 10.93
C ILE A 10 -0.09 1.89 9.54
N ASP A 11 -0.98 2.09 8.54
CA ASP A 11 -0.66 2.38 7.13
C ASP A 11 -1.28 3.71 6.70
N LEU A 12 -0.47 4.60 6.13
CA LEU A 12 -0.91 5.91 5.65
C LEU A 12 -1.62 5.77 4.30
N LYS A 13 -2.85 6.25 4.24
CA LYS A 13 -3.72 6.02 3.10
C LYS A 13 -3.21 6.66 1.81
N SER A 14 -2.82 5.83 0.83
CA SER A 14 -2.29 6.28 -0.48
C SER A 14 -1.20 7.33 -0.34
N PHE A 15 -0.23 7.11 0.54
CA PHE A 15 0.67 8.10 1.13
C PHE A 15 1.20 9.14 0.15
N TYR A 16 1.91 8.74 -0.93
CA TYR A 16 2.48 9.70 -1.87
C TYR A 16 1.42 10.58 -2.55
N ALA A 17 0.27 9.99 -2.91
CA ALA A 17 -0.82 10.75 -3.50
C ALA A 17 -1.43 11.72 -2.49
N SER A 18 -1.54 11.32 -1.22
CA SER A 18 -2.04 12.18 -0.15
C SER A 18 -1.10 13.36 0.11
N VAL A 19 0.23 13.13 0.16
CA VAL A 19 1.22 14.23 0.25
C VAL A 19 1.07 15.22 -0.91
N GLU A 20 0.93 14.70 -2.14
CA GLU A 20 0.75 15.55 -3.33
C GLU A 20 -0.56 16.36 -3.30
N CYS A 21 -1.64 15.79 -2.76
CA CYS A 21 -2.89 16.52 -2.57
C CYS A 21 -2.75 17.62 -1.53
N VAL A 22 -2.23 17.30 -0.34
CA VAL A 22 -2.06 18.27 0.76
C VAL A 22 -1.18 19.44 0.36
N ASP A 23 -0.05 19.19 -0.30
CA ASP A 23 0.85 20.24 -0.77
C ASP A 23 0.21 21.17 -1.85
N ARG A 24 -0.88 20.72 -2.44
CA ARG A 24 -1.70 21.52 -3.40
C ARG A 24 -2.96 22.10 -2.78
N HIS A 25 -3.12 21.99 -1.46
CA HIS A 25 -4.34 22.38 -0.74
C HIS A 25 -5.61 21.68 -1.25
N LEU A 26 -5.48 20.40 -1.64
CA LEU A 26 -6.56 19.55 -2.11
C LEU A 26 -6.84 18.44 -1.09
N ASP A 27 -8.09 17.98 -1.02
CA ASP A 27 -8.48 16.88 -0.15
C ASP A 27 -7.97 15.53 -0.71
N PRO A 28 -7.12 14.79 0.02
CA PRO A 28 -6.61 13.48 -0.41
C PRO A 28 -7.68 12.41 -0.64
N LEU A 29 -8.85 12.53 -0.01
CA LEU A 29 -9.91 11.53 -0.09
C LEU A 29 -10.78 11.71 -1.34
N THR A 30 -10.93 12.96 -1.82
CA THR A 30 -11.84 13.30 -2.93
C THR A 30 -11.12 13.64 -4.22
N THR A 31 -9.84 13.99 -4.16
CA THR A 31 -9.08 14.38 -5.35
C THR A 31 -8.60 13.18 -6.16
N ASN A 32 -8.91 13.15 -7.44
CA ASN A 32 -8.39 12.17 -8.39
C ASN A 32 -6.96 12.55 -8.79
N LEU A 33 -5.98 11.77 -8.34
CA LEU A 33 -4.56 12.03 -8.56
C LEU A 33 -3.76 10.73 -8.69
N VAL A 34 -2.79 10.71 -9.58
CA VAL A 34 -1.74 9.70 -9.65
C VAL A 34 -0.37 10.34 -9.45
N VAL A 35 0.54 9.62 -8.80
CA VAL A 35 1.96 10.00 -8.72
C VAL A 35 2.71 9.17 -9.75
N ALA A 36 3.17 9.79 -10.82
CA ALA A 36 3.89 9.13 -11.89
C ALA A 36 4.82 10.10 -12.64
N ASP A 37 5.95 9.59 -13.13
CA ASP A 37 6.84 10.35 -14.01
C ASP A 37 6.38 10.23 -15.47
N ALA A 38 5.48 11.12 -15.88
CA ALA A 38 4.95 11.16 -17.24
C ALA A 38 6.01 11.57 -18.29
N SER A 39 7.15 12.16 -17.86
CA SER A 39 8.22 12.57 -18.79
C SER A 39 8.97 11.36 -19.40
N ARG A 40 8.94 10.21 -18.72
CA ARG A 40 9.62 9.00 -19.18
C ARG A 40 8.82 8.29 -20.28
N THR A 41 7.65 7.74 -19.93
CA THR A 41 6.80 6.99 -20.86
C THR A 41 5.45 6.68 -20.20
N GLU A 42 4.41 6.49 -20.99
CA GLU A 42 3.10 6.03 -20.49
C GLU A 42 3.13 4.61 -19.88
N LYS A 43 4.20 3.82 -20.13
CA LYS A 43 4.41 2.51 -19.49
C LYS A 43 4.97 2.62 -18.07
N THR A 44 5.28 3.83 -17.58
CA THR A 44 5.76 4.05 -16.21
C THR A 44 4.75 3.55 -15.20
N ILE A 45 5.25 2.99 -14.09
CA ILE A 45 4.39 2.54 -12.99
C ILE A 45 4.04 3.76 -12.14
N CYS A 46 2.75 3.93 -11.82
CA CYS A 46 2.31 4.89 -10.83
C CYS A 46 2.83 4.47 -9.45
N LEU A 47 3.52 5.36 -8.77
CA LEU A 47 3.98 5.11 -7.40
C LEU A 47 2.82 5.14 -6.40
N ALA A 48 1.81 5.94 -6.67
CA ALA A 48 0.57 5.96 -5.90
C ALA A 48 -0.62 6.41 -6.76
N VAL A 49 -1.81 5.99 -6.35
CA VAL A 49 -3.11 6.39 -6.90
C VAL A 49 -3.98 6.82 -5.71
N SER A 50 -4.66 7.96 -5.82
CA SER A 50 -5.53 8.48 -4.77
C SER A 50 -6.72 7.55 -4.47
N PRO A 51 -7.31 7.62 -3.26
CA PRO A 51 -8.45 6.78 -2.89
C PRO A 51 -9.65 6.95 -3.82
N SER A 52 -9.98 8.20 -4.19
CA SER A 52 -11.09 8.51 -5.11
C SER A 52 -10.88 7.90 -6.50
N LEU A 53 -9.64 7.92 -7.01
CA LEU A 53 -9.33 7.35 -8.31
C LEU A 53 -9.28 5.81 -8.28
N LYS A 54 -8.86 5.21 -7.14
CA LYS A 54 -8.97 3.75 -6.91
C LYS A 54 -10.42 3.24 -6.95
N ALA A 55 -11.41 4.08 -6.57
CA ALA A 55 -12.83 3.74 -6.66
C ALA A 55 -13.28 3.42 -8.10
N TYR A 56 -12.59 3.93 -9.10
CA TYR A 56 -12.80 3.56 -10.52
C TYR A 56 -12.07 2.29 -10.94
N LYS A 57 -11.60 1.45 -9.99
CA LYS A 57 -10.87 0.19 -10.22
C LYS A 57 -9.49 0.38 -10.88
N ILE A 58 -8.83 1.50 -10.61
CA ILE A 58 -7.44 1.71 -11.00
C ILE A 58 -6.55 1.18 -9.86
N PRO A 59 -5.69 0.18 -10.10
CA PRO A 59 -4.81 -0.38 -9.07
C PRO A 59 -3.84 0.65 -8.50
N GLY A 60 -3.42 0.49 -7.24
CA GLY A 60 -2.48 1.41 -6.59
C GLY A 60 -1.12 1.55 -7.28
N ARG A 61 -0.72 0.51 -8.03
CA ARG A 61 0.52 0.45 -8.82
C ARG A 61 0.24 0.19 -10.31
N ALA A 62 -0.85 0.76 -10.84
CA ALA A 62 -1.15 0.71 -12.26
C ALA A 62 -0.02 1.31 -13.10
N ARG A 63 0.13 0.85 -14.32
CA ARG A 63 0.90 1.60 -15.32
C ARG A 63 0.09 2.83 -15.76
N LEU A 64 0.76 3.92 -16.09
CA LEU A 64 0.07 5.18 -16.41
C LEU A 64 -0.91 5.01 -17.58
N PHE A 65 -0.56 4.23 -18.62
CA PHE A 65 -1.47 3.95 -19.73
C PHE A 65 -2.74 3.20 -19.31
N GLU A 66 -2.66 2.32 -18.29
CA GLU A 66 -3.84 1.61 -17.76
C GLU A 66 -4.79 2.58 -17.05
N ALA A 67 -4.23 3.56 -16.31
CA ALA A 67 -5.02 4.63 -15.72
C ALA A 67 -5.69 5.50 -16.80
N VAL A 68 -4.96 5.88 -17.86
CA VAL A 68 -5.49 6.61 -19.03
C VAL A 68 -6.65 5.86 -19.68
N GLN A 69 -6.43 4.56 -19.96
CA GLN A 69 -7.45 3.71 -20.58
C GLN A 69 -8.69 3.61 -19.71
N ARG A 70 -8.51 3.35 -18.41
CA ARG A 70 -9.64 3.20 -17.48
C ARG A 70 -10.44 4.49 -17.35
N VAL A 71 -9.78 5.65 -17.30
CA VAL A 71 -10.47 6.95 -17.30
C VAL A 71 -11.28 7.17 -18.60
N ARG A 72 -10.75 6.76 -19.76
CA ARG A 72 -11.50 6.83 -21.04
C ARG A 72 -12.77 5.96 -20.99
N GLU A 73 -12.67 4.73 -20.46
CA GLU A 73 -13.83 3.82 -20.31
C GLU A 73 -14.89 4.41 -19.36
N VAL A 74 -14.47 4.94 -18.21
CA VAL A 74 -15.35 5.61 -17.25
C VAL A 74 -16.02 6.81 -17.90
N ASN A 75 -15.27 7.63 -18.63
CA ASN A 75 -15.82 8.80 -19.33
C ASN A 75 -16.81 8.42 -20.44
N ALA A 76 -16.59 7.31 -21.15
CA ALA A 76 -17.58 6.82 -22.13
C ALA A 76 -18.90 6.49 -21.43
N GLN A 77 -18.89 5.81 -20.29
CA GLN A 77 -20.10 5.49 -19.51
C GLN A 77 -20.77 6.74 -18.92
N ARG A 78 -19.97 7.67 -18.38
CA ARG A 78 -20.47 8.94 -17.84
C ARG A 78 -21.13 9.80 -18.91
N LEU A 79 -20.52 9.90 -20.10
CA LEU A 79 -21.08 10.67 -21.23
C LEU A 79 -22.44 10.12 -21.66
N GLN A 80 -22.59 8.80 -21.73
CA GLN A 80 -23.89 8.18 -22.03
C GLN A 80 -24.95 8.56 -20.98
N THR A 81 -24.56 8.63 -19.71
CA THR A 81 -25.44 9.07 -18.62
C THR A 81 -25.83 10.54 -18.77
N ALA A 82 -24.85 11.40 -19.08
CA ALA A 82 -25.09 12.84 -19.34
C ALA A 82 -26.03 13.05 -20.52
N ILE A 83 -25.90 12.29 -21.60
CA ILE A 83 -26.80 12.33 -22.77
C ILE A 83 -28.23 11.95 -22.37
N ARG A 84 -28.39 10.81 -21.65
CA ARG A 84 -29.72 10.36 -21.20
C ARG A 84 -30.40 11.38 -20.30
N GLN A 85 -29.63 12.10 -19.48
CA GLN A 85 -30.14 13.16 -18.58
C GLN A 85 -30.23 14.55 -19.26
N LYS A 86 -29.96 14.64 -20.57
CA LYS A 86 -29.97 15.92 -21.33
C LYS A 86 -29.00 16.97 -20.76
N LYS A 87 -27.91 16.55 -20.16
CA LYS A 87 -26.86 17.40 -19.58
C LYS A 87 -25.58 17.47 -20.43
N ALA A 88 -25.45 16.63 -21.45
CA ALA A 88 -24.36 16.70 -22.41
C ALA A 88 -24.53 17.85 -23.39
N VAL A 89 -23.41 18.47 -23.77
CA VAL A 89 -23.38 19.60 -24.73
C VAL A 89 -23.13 19.00 -26.12
N ARG A 90 -23.85 19.54 -27.14
CA ARG A 90 -23.61 19.17 -28.54
C ARG A 90 -22.53 20.08 -29.12
N GLY A 91 -21.41 19.49 -29.55
CA GLY A 91 -20.33 20.25 -30.17
C GLY A 91 -20.59 20.60 -31.63
N GLU A 92 -19.73 21.44 -32.19
CA GLU A 92 -19.76 21.81 -33.63
C GLU A 92 -19.52 20.60 -34.55
N ASP A 93 -18.82 19.56 -34.06
CA ASP A 93 -18.63 18.27 -34.73
C ASP A 93 -19.91 17.39 -34.78
N GLY A 94 -21.01 17.89 -34.23
CA GLY A 94 -22.29 17.20 -34.13
C GLY A 94 -22.34 16.10 -33.05
N LYS A 95 -21.26 15.89 -32.31
CA LYS A 95 -21.17 14.88 -31.23
C LYS A 95 -21.51 15.50 -29.88
N TYR A 96 -21.80 14.59 -28.95
CA TYR A 96 -22.03 15.02 -27.56
C TYR A 96 -20.70 15.01 -26.79
N HIS A 97 -20.52 16.03 -25.96
CA HIS A 97 -19.36 16.24 -25.11
C HIS A 97 -19.80 16.57 -23.67
N PHE A 98 -18.87 16.43 -22.74
CA PHE A 98 -19.10 17.00 -21.41
C PHE A 98 -19.07 18.51 -21.44
N ALA A 99 -19.84 19.15 -20.56
CA ALA A 99 -19.81 20.62 -20.39
C ALA A 99 -18.43 21.08 -19.89
N SER A 100 -17.79 20.27 -19.02
CA SER A 100 -16.50 20.54 -18.44
C SER A 100 -15.92 19.21 -17.84
N THR A 101 -14.76 19.28 -17.20
CA THR A 101 -14.15 18.14 -16.49
C THR A 101 -13.84 18.51 -15.04
N SER A 102 -13.79 17.52 -14.16
CA SER A 102 -13.38 17.70 -12.77
C SER A 102 -12.48 16.56 -12.31
N PHE A 103 -11.53 16.88 -11.45
CA PHE A 103 -10.74 15.91 -10.70
C PHE A 103 -11.26 15.72 -9.26
N ASP A 104 -12.32 16.39 -8.86
CA ASP A 104 -12.96 16.23 -7.55
C ASP A 104 -14.11 15.23 -7.61
N ALA A 105 -14.04 14.19 -6.76
CA ALA A 105 -15.02 13.11 -6.74
C ALA A 105 -16.42 13.59 -6.30
N ASN A 106 -16.50 14.60 -5.42
CA ASN A 106 -17.77 15.12 -4.96
C ASN A 106 -18.48 15.88 -6.08
N ALA A 107 -17.74 16.73 -6.82
CA ALA A 107 -18.27 17.42 -7.99
C ALA A 107 -18.73 16.42 -9.08
N LEU A 108 -17.92 15.37 -9.33
CA LEU A 108 -18.26 14.32 -10.30
C LEU A 108 -19.52 13.54 -9.91
N ASN A 109 -19.73 13.30 -8.60
CA ASN A 109 -20.92 12.61 -8.11
C ASN A 109 -22.16 13.50 -8.15
N ALA A 110 -22.00 14.80 -7.92
CA ALA A 110 -23.09 15.77 -7.93
C ALA A 110 -23.57 16.09 -9.35
N ASP A 111 -22.65 16.12 -10.35
CA ASP A 111 -23.01 16.52 -11.72
C ASP A 111 -22.49 15.53 -12.78
N PRO A 112 -23.39 14.78 -13.42
CA PRO A 112 -23.04 13.88 -14.54
C PRO A 112 -22.63 14.61 -15.83
N ALA A 113 -22.81 15.95 -15.95
CA ALA A 113 -22.32 16.75 -17.07
C ALA A 113 -20.78 16.89 -17.04
N LEU A 114 -20.14 16.56 -15.92
CA LEU A 114 -18.70 16.64 -15.76
C LEU A 114 -18.00 15.35 -16.21
N GLY A 115 -17.00 15.49 -17.05
CA GLY A 115 -16.06 14.41 -17.38
C GLY A 115 -15.05 14.19 -16.25
N LEU A 116 -14.67 12.93 -16.02
CA LEU A 116 -13.63 12.56 -15.09
C LEU A 116 -12.27 13.02 -15.62
N SER A 117 -11.58 13.84 -14.86
CA SER A 117 -10.15 14.16 -15.02
C SER A 117 -9.36 13.76 -13.77
N TYR A 118 -8.04 13.82 -13.86
CA TYR A 118 -7.15 13.55 -12.74
C TYR A 118 -5.84 14.30 -12.91
N ILE A 119 -5.15 14.51 -11.79
CA ILE A 119 -3.84 15.16 -11.75
C ILE A 119 -2.76 14.09 -11.88
N VAL A 120 -1.74 14.33 -12.72
CA VAL A 120 -0.50 13.54 -12.75
C VAL A 120 0.57 14.34 -12.03
N ALA A 121 0.95 13.92 -10.84
CA ALA A 121 1.99 14.57 -10.03
C ALA A 121 3.34 13.87 -10.25
N PRO A 122 4.43 14.60 -10.53
CA PRO A 122 5.75 14.02 -10.60
C PRO A 122 6.20 13.53 -9.20
N PRO A 123 6.96 12.41 -9.12
CA PRO A 123 7.45 11.90 -7.84
C PRO A 123 8.42 12.88 -7.16
N ARG A 124 8.24 13.09 -5.85
CA ARG A 124 9.12 13.93 -5.01
C ARG A 124 9.60 13.15 -3.79
N MET A 125 10.48 12.17 -4.00
CA MET A 125 10.84 11.20 -2.98
C MET A 125 11.36 11.82 -1.68
N GLN A 126 12.20 12.87 -1.77
CA GLN A 126 12.68 13.57 -0.57
C GLN A 126 11.52 14.17 0.24
N ARG A 127 10.53 14.77 -0.43
CA ARG A 127 9.34 15.31 0.25
C ARG A 127 8.56 14.23 0.99
N TYR A 128 8.46 13.04 0.40
CA TYR A 128 7.77 11.92 1.06
C TYR A 128 8.54 11.42 2.29
N LEU A 129 9.86 11.36 2.23
CA LEU A 129 10.70 11.04 3.39
C LEU A 129 10.56 12.08 4.52
N ASP A 130 10.51 13.37 4.18
CA ASP A 130 10.35 14.45 5.16
C ASP A 130 9.00 14.32 5.89
N VAL A 131 7.90 14.10 5.14
CA VAL A 131 6.56 13.92 5.72
C VAL A 131 6.49 12.63 6.54
N SER A 132 7.04 11.52 6.04
CA SER A 132 7.10 10.25 6.78
C SER A 132 7.84 10.43 8.12
N THR A 133 8.97 11.13 8.11
CA THR A 133 9.75 11.45 9.32
C THR A 133 8.94 12.32 10.31
N GLN A 134 8.19 13.30 9.81
CA GLN A 134 7.29 14.10 10.64
C GLN A 134 6.21 13.25 11.31
N ILE A 135 5.60 12.33 10.57
CA ILE A 135 4.60 11.41 11.09
C ILE A 135 5.20 10.44 12.11
N TYR A 136 6.38 9.90 11.83
CA TYR A 136 7.09 9.04 12.78
C TYR A 136 7.37 9.76 14.09
N LYS A 137 7.79 11.03 14.05
CA LYS A 137 7.96 11.87 15.26
C LYS A 137 6.65 12.07 16.03
N THR A 138 5.50 12.06 15.35
CA THR A 138 4.20 12.12 16.03
C THR A 138 3.95 10.84 16.82
N TYR A 139 4.23 9.65 16.27
CA TYR A 139 4.12 8.40 17.03
C TYR A 139 5.05 8.34 18.24
N LEU A 140 6.27 8.88 18.12
CA LEU A 140 7.22 8.93 19.23
C LEU A 140 6.79 9.80 20.43
N LYS A 141 5.71 10.57 20.33
CA LYS A 141 5.10 11.24 21.49
C LYS A 141 4.37 10.26 22.41
N TYR A 142 3.98 9.11 21.88
CA TYR A 142 3.17 8.11 22.57
C TYR A 142 3.96 6.89 22.99
N VAL A 143 4.98 6.51 22.23
CA VAL A 143 5.75 5.28 22.45
C VAL A 143 7.24 5.53 22.33
N SER A 144 8.02 4.69 23.00
CA SER A 144 9.49 4.71 22.91
C SER A 144 9.94 4.28 21.50
N PRO A 145 11.09 4.79 21.02
CA PRO A 145 11.73 4.26 19.83
C PRO A 145 12.03 2.75 19.89
N ALA A 146 12.11 2.16 21.10
CA ALA A 146 12.29 0.72 21.27
C ALA A 146 11.08 -0.10 20.84
N ASP A 147 9.87 0.46 20.91
CA ASP A 147 8.61 -0.24 20.74
C ASP A 147 7.90 0.10 19.42
N ILE A 148 8.55 0.85 18.53
CA ILE A 148 8.07 1.16 17.18
C ILE A 148 9.06 0.73 16.12
N TYR A 149 8.58 0.12 15.04
CA TYR A 149 9.38 -0.32 13.88
C TYR A 149 8.77 0.22 12.58
N PRO A 150 9.50 1.06 11.82
CA PRO A 150 9.10 1.47 10.47
C PRO A 150 9.24 0.27 9.52
N TYR A 151 8.10 -0.29 9.11
CA TYR A 151 8.07 -1.39 8.15
C TYR A 151 8.32 -0.89 6.72
N SER A 152 7.79 0.29 6.41
CA SER A 152 8.03 1.00 5.15
C SER A 152 8.01 2.52 5.38
N ILE A 153 8.05 3.30 4.30
CA ILE A 153 7.93 4.77 4.37
C ILE A 153 6.55 5.24 4.87
N ASP A 154 5.52 4.41 4.75
CA ASP A 154 4.12 4.72 5.05
C ASP A 154 3.49 3.75 6.06
N GLU A 155 4.24 2.77 6.56
CA GLU A 155 3.75 1.75 7.46
C GLU A 155 4.65 1.54 8.66
N VAL A 156 4.03 1.40 9.84
CA VAL A 156 4.73 1.13 11.10
C VAL A 156 4.06 0.01 11.88
N PHE A 157 4.86 -0.75 12.63
CA PHE A 157 4.43 -1.62 13.71
C PHE A 157 4.78 -0.99 15.06
N ILE A 158 3.88 -1.12 16.05
CA ILE A 158 4.06 -0.56 17.39
C ILE A 158 3.64 -1.60 18.43
N ASP A 159 4.49 -1.92 19.40
CA ASP A 159 4.10 -2.67 20.59
C ASP A 159 3.52 -1.67 21.61
N VAL A 160 2.21 -1.74 21.85
CA VAL A 160 1.52 -0.84 22.78
C VAL A 160 1.21 -1.48 24.12
N THR A 161 1.64 -2.71 24.36
CA THR A 161 1.32 -3.51 25.55
C THR A 161 1.54 -2.75 26.86
N GLY A 162 2.73 -2.13 27.02
CA GLY A 162 3.08 -1.40 28.24
C GLY A 162 2.42 -0.02 28.35
N TYR A 163 1.89 0.51 27.25
CA TYR A 163 1.38 1.88 27.20
C TYR A 163 -0.11 1.97 27.49
N LEU A 164 -0.89 0.91 27.22
CA LEU A 164 -2.33 0.89 27.47
C LEU A 164 -2.69 1.16 28.95
N PRO A 165 -2.03 0.50 29.93
CA PRO A 165 -2.26 0.81 31.36
C PRO A 165 -1.79 2.23 31.72
N TYR A 166 -0.69 2.70 31.12
CA TYR A 166 -0.14 4.03 31.39
C TYR A 166 -1.08 5.16 30.94
N TYR A 167 -1.65 5.04 29.74
CA TYR A 167 -2.60 6.03 29.21
C TYR A 167 -4.04 5.81 29.69
N HIS A 168 -4.34 4.71 30.37
CA HIS A 168 -5.71 4.29 30.71
C HIS A 168 -6.64 4.24 29.49
N MET A 169 -6.12 3.76 28.35
CA MET A 169 -6.81 3.66 27.08
C MET A 169 -6.86 2.21 26.60
N SER A 170 -7.90 1.87 25.86
CA SER A 170 -7.91 0.68 25.01
C SER A 170 -6.93 0.86 23.81
N ALA A 171 -6.54 -0.24 23.19
CA ALA A 171 -5.72 -0.20 22.00
C ALA A 171 -6.38 0.60 20.85
N HIS A 172 -7.71 0.47 20.73
CA HIS A 172 -8.51 1.22 19.76
C HIS A 172 -8.45 2.74 20.00
N GLU A 173 -8.64 3.18 21.25
CA GLU A 173 -8.59 4.60 21.62
C GLU A 173 -7.19 5.18 21.38
N LEU A 174 -6.14 4.43 21.72
CA LEU A 174 -4.76 4.88 21.50
C LEU A 174 -4.44 4.97 20.00
N ALA A 175 -4.80 3.95 19.21
CA ALA A 175 -4.63 3.97 17.76
C ALA A 175 -5.39 5.14 17.11
N MET A 176 -6.65 5.35 17.51
CA MET A 176 -7.47 6.47 17.03
C MET A 176 -6.83 7.82 17.38
N THR A 177 -6.30 7.97 18.59
CA THR A 177 -5.63 9.20 19.04
C THR A 177 -4.39 9.49 18.18
N MET A 178 -3.54 8.48 17.96
CA MET A 178 -2.35 8.61 17.11
C MET A 178 -2.71 8.99 15.67
N VAL A 179 -3.67 8.27 15.07
CA VAL A 179 -4.10 8.51 13.68
C VAL A 179 -4.71 9.91 13.52
N ARG A 180 -5.52 10.36 14.48
CA ARG A 180 -6.11 11.70 14.45
C ARG A 180 -5.09 12.81 14.62
N GLU A 181 -4.07 12.62 15.45
CA GLU A 181 -2.99 13.59 15.57
C GLU A 181 -2.17 13.67 14.27
N VAL A 182 -1.90 12.54 13.62
CA VAL A 182 -1.27 12.53 12.28
C VAL A 182 -2.14 13.29 11.28
N LEU A 183 -3.43 13.00 11.22
CA LEU A 183 -4.36 13.70 10.33
C LEU A 183 -4.39 15.21 10.59
N TYR A 184 -4.48 15.62 11.85
CA TYR A 184 -4.49 17.04 12.23
C TYR A 184 -3.21 17.77 11.81
N ASN A 185 -2.04 17.15 12.03
CA ASN A 185 -0.75 17.75 11.74
C ASN A 185 -0.36 17.74 10.26
N THR A 186 -0.87 16.77 9.49
CA THR A 186 -0.39 16.52 8.12
C THR A 186 -1.49 16.50 7.06
N GLY A 187 -2.76 16.48 7.43
CA GLY A 187 -3.88 16.28 6.51
C GLY A 187 -3.97 14.87 5.91
N ILE A 188 -3.17 13.91 6.41
CA ILE A 188 -3.10 12.55 5.89
C ILE A 188 -3.76 11.58 6.88
N THR A 189 -4.74 10.81 6.41
CA THR A 189 -5.40 9.78 7.21
C THR A 189 -4.68 8.44 7.11
N ALA A 190 -5.01 7.53 8.03
CA ALA A 190 -4.43 6.19 8.08
C ALA A 190 -5.49 5.11 8.32
N THR A 191 -5.10 3.88 8.07
CA THR A 191 -5.80 2.66 8.49
C THR A 191 -4.97 1.98 9.56
N ALA A 192 -5.59 1.45 10.61
CA ALA A 192 -4.88 0.73 11.65
C ALA A 192 -5.46 -0.69 11.86
N GLY A 193 -4.58 -1.60 12.24
CA GLY A 193 -4.93 -2.92 12.71
C GLY A 193 -4.37 -3.15 14.09
N ILE A 194 -5.14 -3.80 14.95
CA ILE A 194 -4.78 -4.18 16.31
C ILE A 194 -4.71 -5.70 16.35
N GLY A 195 -3.67 -6.26 16.94
CA GLY A 195 -3.51 -7.71 17.03
C GLY A 195 -2.75 -8.15 18.26
N THR A 196 -2.92 -9.41 18.65
CA THR A 196 -2.20 -10.05 19.74
C THR A 196 -0.75 -10.42 19.35
N ASN A 197 -0.46 -10.37 18.07
CA ASN A 197 0.88 -10.48 17.48
C ASN A 197 0.99 -9.61 16.22
N LEU A 198 2.19 -9.50 15.65
CA LEU A 198 2.44 -8.64 14.48
C LEU A 198 1.68 -9.09 13.22
N TYR A 199 1.55 -10.40 13.02
CA TYR A 199 0.81 -10.97 11.91
C TYR A 199 -0.68 -10.59 11.97
N LEU A 200 -1.31 -10.78 13.12
CA LEU A 200 -2.72 -10.45 13.32
C LEU A 200 -2.99 -8.94 13.24
N ALA A 201 -2.09 -8.10 13.77
CA ALA A 201 -2.18 -6.65 13.60
C ALA A 201 -2.14 -6.25 12.11
N LYS A 202 -1.22 -6.86 11.34
CA LYS A 202 -1.11 -6.62 9.89
C LYS A 202 -2.36 -7.08 9.13
N LEU A 203 -2.88 -8.27 9.42
CA LEU A 203 -4.10 -8.78 8.77
C LEU A 203 -5.35 -7.98 9.15
N ALA A 204 -5.46 -7.55 10.41
CA ALA A 204 -6.54 -6.65 10.84
C ALA A 204 -6.54 -5.38 9.99
N MET A 205 -5.36 -4.79 9.74
CA MET A 205 -5.20 -3.59 8.92
C MET A 205 -5.47 -3.87 7.44
N ASP A 206 -4.85 -4.91 6.86
CA ASP A 206 -4.84 -5.14 5.41
C ASP A 206 -6.11 -5.79 4.87
N ILE A 207 -6.75 -6.64 5.67
CA ILE A 207 -7.93 -7.39 5.23
C ILE A 207 -9.17 -6.85 5.92
N VAL A 208 -9.25 -6.91 7.26
CA VAL A 208 -10.50 -6.61 7.97
C VAL A 208 -10.87 -5.13 7.88
N ALA A 209 -9.93 -4.22 8.14
CA ALA A 209 -10.19 -2.78 8.12
C ALA A 209 -10.62 -2.27 6.74
N LYS A 210 -10.23 -2.94 5.64
CA LYS A 210 -10.68 -2.56 4.30
C LYS A 210 -12.17 -2.79 4.06
N HIS A 211 -12.79 -3.71 4.79
CA HIS A 211 -14.19 -4.09 4.63
C HIS A 211 -15.14 -3.41 5.61
N ILE A 212 -14.61 -2.69 6.60
CA ILE A 212 -15.44 -1.88 7.51
C ILE A 212 -15.64 -0.46 6.97
N PRO A 213 -16.77 0.20 7.28
CA PRO A 213 -16.98 1.60 6.93
C PRO A 213 -15.88 2.49 7.53
N ALA A 214 -15.43 3.48 6.77
CA ALA A 214 -14.58 4.53 7.30
C ALA A 214 -15.41 5.49 8.16
N ASP A 215 -14.80 6.10 9.18
CA ASP A 215 -15.40 7.23 9.85
C ASP A 215 -15.42 8.49 8.94
N LYS A 216 -15.95 9.61 9.47
CA LYS A 216 -16.04 10.88 8.72
C LYS A 216 -14.69 11.39 8.20
N ASP A 217 -13.61 11.02 8.85
CA ASP A 217 -12.23 11.44 8.53
C ASP A 217 -11.48 10.39 7.69
N GLY A 218 -12.18 9.35 7.25
CA GLY A 218 -11.62 8.28 6.42
C GLY A 218 -10.82 7.22 7.20
N VAL A 219 -10.83 7.29 8.53
CA VAL A 219 -10.11 6.34 9.41
C VAL A 219 -10.85 5.01 9.48
N ARG A 220 -10.07 3.92 9.51
CA ARG A 220 -10.56 2.56 9.73
C ARG A 220 -9.63 1.86 10.71
N ILE A 221 -10.19 1.25 11.74
CA ILE A 221 -9.45 0.46 12.72
C ILE A 221 -10.15 -0.87 12.89
N ALA A 222 -9.41 -1.97 12.78
CA ALA A 222 -9.91 -3.32 13.02
C ALA A 222 -9.03 -4.05 14.02
N GLU A 223 -9.59 -5.07 14.67
CA GLU A 223 -8.92 -5.85 15.70
C GLU A 223 -9.02 -7.34 15.40
N LEU A 224 -7.95 -8.09 15.65
CA LEU A 224 -7.90 -9.54 15.56
C LEU A 224 -7.11 -10.12 16.74
N ASP A 225 -7.68 -11.17 17.31
CA ASP A 225 -6.98 -12.19 18.08
C ASP A 225 -6.99 -13.51 17.31
N GLU A 226 -6.37 -14.56 17.83
CA GLU A 226 -6.29 -15.87 17.19
C GLU A 226 -7.66 -16.50 16.94
N GLN A 227 -8.64 -16.23 17.84
CA GLN A 227 -9.98 -16.77 17.73
C GLN A 227 -10.79 -16.07 16.64
N SER A 228 -10.83 -14.75 16.67
CA SER A 228 -11.51 -13.92 15.66
C SER A 228 -10.86 -14.06 14.28
N TYR A 229 -9.54 -14.21 14.21
CA TYR A 229 -8.82 -14.53 12.97
C TYR A 229 -9.36 -15.82 12.34
N ARG A 230 -9.44 -16.91 13.11
CA ARG A 230 -9.94 -18.21 12.62
C ARG A 230 -11.40 -18.10 12.18
N TYR A 231 -12.21 -17.38 12.95
CA TYR A 231 -13.61 -17.19 12.63
C TYR A 231 -13.84 -16.37 11.36
N LEU A 232 -13.12 -15.26 11.19
CA LEU A 232 -13.33 -14.29 10.11
C LEU A 232 -12.54 -14.63 8.83
N LEU A 233 -11.30 -15.12 8.97
CA LEU A 233 -10.35 -15.18 7.86
C LEU A 233 -9.95 -16.58 7.42
N TRP A 234 -10.28 -17.64 8.15
CA TRP A 234 -9.91 -19.01 7.72
C TRP A 234 -10.48 -19.40 6.33
N ASN A 235 -11.63 -18.82 5.96
CA ASN A 235 -12.25 -19.06 4.66
C ASN A 235 -12.03 -17.91 3.66
N HIS A 236 -11.24 -16.90 4.02
CA HIS A 236 -10.95 -15.75 3.16
C HIS A 236 -10.15 -16.17 1.92
N ARG A 237 -10.47 -15.56 0.78
CA ARG A 237 -9.77 -15.70 -0.49
C ARG A 237 -9.63 -14.33 -1.16
N PRO A 238 -8.56 -14.13 -1.94
CA PRO A 238 -7.47 -15.06 -2.28
C PRO A 238 -6.41 -15.16 -1.17
N LEU A 239 -5.64 -16.25 -1.14
CA LEU A 239 -4.53 -16.42 -0.20
C LEU A 239 -3.43 -15.35 -0.36
N THR A 240 -3.33 -14.69 -1.51
CA THR A 240 -2.39 -13.60 -1.73
C THR A 240 -2.68 -12.33 -0.92
N ASP A 241 -3.84 -12.23 -0.28
CA ASP A 241 -4.17 -11.12 0.62
C ASP A 241 -3.47 -11.26 1.98
N PHE A 242 -3.05 -12.48 2.33
CA PHE A 242 -2.35 -12.74 3.58
C PHE A 242 -0.87 -12.33 3.49
N TRP A 243 -0.42 -11.63 4.52
CA TRP A 243 0.94 -11.17 4.62
C TRP A 243 1.94 -12.33 4.46
N MET A 244 3.02 -12.10 3.73
CA MET A 244 4.07 -13.08 3.36
C MET A 244 3.61 -14.24 2.46
N THR A 245 2.38 -14.24 1.93
CA THR A 245 1.86 -15.28 1.05
C THR A 245 1.82 -14.79 -0.40
N GLY A 246 2.90 -15.01 -1.13
CA GLY A 246 3.02 -14.57 -2.53
C GLY A 246 2.37 -15.53 -3.55
N PRO A 247 2.19 -15.11 -4.82
CA PRO A 247 1.58 -15.94 -5.86
C PRO A 247 2.27 -17.29 -6.09
N GLY A 248 3.60 -17.35 -5.90
CA GLY A 248 4.36 -18.59 -6.01
C GLY A 248 4.02 -19.61 -4.92
N THR A 249 3.83 -19.12 -3.67
CA THR A 249 3.39 -19.93 -2.54
C THR A 249 1.97 -20.42 -2.75
N VAL A 250 1.06 -19.52 -3.14
CA VAL A 250 -0.35 -19.86 -3.43
C VAL A 250 -0.45 -20.94 -4.48
N LYS A 251 0.25 -20.82 -5.62
CA LYS A 251 0.26 -21.83 -6.68
C LYS A 251 0.68 -23.21 -6.16
N ARG A 252 1.68 -23.27 -5.26
CA ARG A 252 2.11 -24.55 -4.67
C ARG A 252 1.07 -25.12 -3.70
N LEU A 253 0.43 -24.28 -2.89
CA LEU A 253 -0.66 -24.69 -1.98
C LEU A 253 -1.86 -25.23 -2.76
N GLU A 254 -2.32 -24.51 -3.78
CA GLU A 254 -3.45 -24.90 -4.63
C GLU A 254 -3.22 -26.23 -5.36
N ALA A 255 -1.98 -26.51 -5.79
CA ALA A 255 -1.61 -27.79 -6.40
C ALA A 255 -1.81 -28.99 -5.42
N HIS A 256 -1.92 -28.74 -4.12
CA HIS A 256 -2.19 -29.75 -3.09
C HIS A 256 -3.60 -29.64 -2.49
N GLY A 257 -4.51 -28.89 -3.16
CA GLY A 257 -5.90 -28.74 -2.72
C GLY A 257 -6.07 -27.79 -1.52
N ILE A 258 -5.07 -26.95 -1.20
CA ILE A 258 -5.10 -25.99 -0.10
C ILE A 258 -5.42 -24.61 -0.68
N TYR A 259 -6.63 -24.12 -0.43
CA TYR A 259 -7.16 -22.88 -1.01
C TYR A 259 -7.39 -21.77 0.01
N THR A 260 -7.33 -22.09 1.30
CA THR A 260 -7.59 -21.16 2.39
C THR A 260 -6.60 -21.38 3.55
N MET A 261 -6.46 -20.40 4.45
CA MET A 261 -5.66 -20.59 5.67
C MET A 261 -6.25 -21.67 6.57
N GLY A 262 -7.58 -21.82 6.61
CA GLY A 262 -8.22 -22.91 7.31
C GLY A 262 -7.92 -24.29 6.71
N ASP A 263 -7.78 -24.40 5.39
CA ASP A 263 -7.34 -25.66 4.75
C ASP A 263 -5.90 -25.96 5.13
N LEU A 264 -5.01 -24.96 5.09
CA LEU A 264 -3.60 -25.10 5.48
C LEU A 264 -3.46 -25.54 6.95
N ALA A 265 -4.18 -24.88 7.86
CA ALA A 265 -4.18 -25.21 9.28
C ALA A 265 -4.66 -26.66 9.52
N ARG A 266 -5.75 -27.08 8.88
CA ARG A 266 -6.24 -28.48 8.99
C ARG A 266 -5.29 -29.48 8.36
N PHE A 267 -4.71 -29.13 7.22
CA PHE A 267 -3.72 -30.00 6.54
C PHE A 267 -2.48 -30.21 7.39
N SER A 268 -2.00 -29.17 8.09
CA SER A 268 -0.79 -29.25 8.91
C SER A 268 -0.87 -30.27 10.06
N ILE A 269 -2.08 -30.62 10.53
CA ILE A 269 -2.27 -31.56 11.65
C ILE A 269 -1.69 -32.96 11.34
N HIS A 270 -1.78 -33.39 10.09
CA HIS A 270 -1.34 -34.74 9.68
C HIS A 270 -0.41 -34.71 8.44
N GLY A 271 -0.21 -33.55 7.83
CA GLY A 271 0.57 -33.38 6.61
C GLY A 271 1.75 -32.42 6.76
N GLU A 272 2.24 -32.22 7.99
CA GLU A 272 3.35 -31.32 8.27
C GLU A 272 4.59 -31.69 7.47
N ASP A 273 5.02 -32.95 7.49
CA ASP A 273 6.18 -33.45 6.71
C ASP A 273 6.05 -33.10 5.24
N ARG A 274 4.83 -33.21 4.68
CA ARG A 274 4.56 -32.86 3.29
C ARG A 274 4.72 -31.36 3.03
N LEU A 275 4.35 -30.51 3.96
CA LEU A 275 4.56 -29.07 3.85
C LEU A 275 6.05 -28.72 3.87
N TYR A 276 6.85 -29.40 4.71
CA TYR A 276 8.31 -29.24 4.71
C TYR A 276 8.95 -29.73 3.41
N GLU A 277 8.47 -30.81 2.80
CA GLU A 277 8.94 -31.26 1.48
C GLU A 277 8.69 -30.22 0.38
N ILE A 278 7.54 -29.50 0.44
CA ILE A 278 7.13 -28.52 -0.56
C ILE A 278 7.80 -27.17 -0.35
N PHE A 279 7.91 -26.71 0.89
CA PHE A 279 8.29 -25.34 1.25
C PHE A 279 9.64 -25.23 1.97
N GLY A 280 10.23 -26.36 2.39
CA GLY A 280 11.41 -26.36 3.25
C GLY A 280 11.13 -25.68 4.59
N VAL A 281 12.07 -24.93 5.10
CA VAL A 281 11.93 -24.19 6.38
C VAL A 281 10.80 -23.15 6.37
N ASP A 282 10.39 -22.67 5.20
CA ASP A 282 9.28 -21.73 5.10
C ASP A 282 7.94 -22.37 5.49
N ALA A 283 7.85 -23.70 5.58
CA ALA A 283 6.66 -24.42 6.05
C ALA A 283 6.28 -24.02 7.48
N GLU A 284 7.26 -23.82 8.36
CA GLU A 284 7.04 -23.45 9.76
C GLU A 284 6.23 -22.15 9.87
N ILE A 285 6.70 -21.08 9.21
CA ILE A 285 6.00 -19.80 9.25
C ILE A 285 4.61 -19.86 8.57
N LEU A 286 4.47 -20.68 7.51
CA LEU A 286 3.18 -20.87 6.85
C LEU A 286 2.16 -21.57 7.77
N ILE A 287 2.61 -22.57 8.52
CA ILE A 287 1.78 -23.31 9.50
C ILE A 287 1.41 -22.38 10.64
N ASP A 288 2.37 -21.69 11.24
CA ASP A 288 2.14 -20.74 12.32
C ASP A 288 1.12 -19.66 11.92
N HIS A 289 1.31 -19.03 10.76
CA HIS A 289 0.40 -18.04 10.23
C HIS A 289 -1.00 -18.60 9.95
N ALA A 290 -1.10 -19.84 9.48
CA ALA A 290 -2.41 -20.48 9.29
C ALA A 290 -3.19 -20.65 10.60
N TRP A 291 -2.49 -20.85 11.71
CA TRP A 291 -3.08 -20.92 13.06
C TRP A 291 -3.26 -19.55 13.71
N GLY A 292 -2.74 -18.48 13.11
CA GLY A 292 -2.78 -17.11 13.64
C GLY A 292 -1.68 -16.84 14.67
N TYR A 293 -0.59 -17.61 14.63
CA TYR A 293 0.55 -17.46 15.51
C TYR A 293 1.70 -16.74 14.79
N GLU A 294 2.44 -15.90 15.50
CA GLU A 294 3.66 -15.22 15.03
C GLU A 294 4.62 -15.09 16.22
N PRO A 295 5.72 -15.86 16.21
CA PRO A 295 6.69 -15.83 17.30
C PRO A 295 7.55 -14.57 17.31
N CYS A 296 7.68 -13.89 16.14
CA CYS A 296 8.52 -12.71 16.01
C CYS A 296 7.85 -11.51 16.69
N GLY A 297 8.54 -10.91 17.63
CA GLY A 297 8.12 -9.68 18.30
C GLY A 297 9.02 -8.49 17.96
N MET A 298 8.81 -7.37 18.64
CA MET A 298 9.55 -6.12 18.39
C MET A 298 11.06 -6.27 18.61
N GLU A 299 11.46 -7.03 19.63
CA GLU A 299 12.88 -7.30 19.95
C GLU A 299 13.58 -8.06 18.82
N GLN A 300 12.94 -9.12 18.30
CA GLN A 300 13.49 -9.95 17.22
C GLN A 300 13.65 -9.12 15.94
N ILE A 301 12.64 -8.34 15.56
CA ILE A 301 12.71 -7.48 14.36
C ILE A 301 13.86 -6.50 14.47
N LYS A 302 14.00 -5.83 15.63
CA LYS A 302 15.01 -4.79 15.83
C LYS A 302 16.43 -5.32 15.97
N SER A 303 16.59 -6.53 16.50
CA SER A 303 17.89 -7.19 16.63
C SER A 303 18.38 -7.82 15.33
N TYR A 304 17.48 -8.04 14.35
CA TYR A 304 17.85 -8.65 13.08
C TYR A 304 18.80 -7.78 12.27
N LYS A 305 19.94 -8.35 11.91
CA LYS A 305 20.92 -7.72 11.00
C LYS A 305 21.04 -8.59 9.75
N PRO A 306 20.68 -8.08 8.57
CA PRO A 306 20.82 -8.84 7.34
C PRO A 306 22.29 -9.14 7.07
N SER A 307 22.59 -10.38 6.69
CA SER A 307 23.95 -10.83 6.33
C SER A 307 24.46 -10.19 5.03
N THR A 308 23.53 -9.82 4.13
CA THR A 308 23.83 -9.16 2.85
C THR A 308 22.86 -8.02 2.59
N ASN A 309 23.36 -6.95 1.97
CA ASN A 309 22.55 -5.84 1.51
C ASN A 309 22.62 -5.77 -0.02
N SER A 310 21.47 -5.73 -0.69
CA SER A 310 21.37 -5.50 -2.13
C SER A 310 20.60 -4.23 -2.44
N ILE A 311 21.07 -3.50 -3.46
CA ILE A 311 20.33 -2.38 -4.04
C ILE A 311 20.03 -2.76 -5.49
N SER A 312 18.75 -2.69 -5.86
CA SER A 312 18.33 -2.93 -7.24
C SER A 312 17.64 -1.71 -7.81
N GLU A 313 17.95 -1.42 -9.08
CA GLU A 313 17.24 -0.42 -9.86
C GLU A 313 16.68 -1.05 -11.11
N GLY A 314 15.43 -0.66 -11.45
CA GLY A 314 14.75 -1.10 -12.65
C GLY A 314 14.38 0.08 -13.55
N GLN A 315 14.63 -0.04 -14.86
CA GLN A 315 14.22 0.95 -15.83
C GLN A 315 13.32 0.32 -16.91
N VAL A 316 12.22 1.01 -17.24
CA VAL A 316 11.39 0.64 -18.40
C VAL A 316 12.03 1.19 -19.65
N LEU A 317 12.45 0.30 -20.54
CA LEU A 317 13.10 0.68 -21.80
C LEU A 317 12.07 1.22 -22.81
N LYS A 318 12.45 2.28 -23.54
CA LYS A 318 11.61 2.89 -24.60
C LYS A 318 11.60 2.05 -25.89
N ALA A 319 12.61 1.21 -26.11
CA ALA A 319 12.74 0.36 -27.28
C ALA A 319 12.91 -1.11 -26.90
N ASP A 320 12.53 -2.01 -27.80
CA ASP A 320 12.66 -3.44 -27.60
C ASP A 320 14.15 -3.85 -27.57
N ILE A 321 14.59 -4.53 -26.51
CA ILE A 321 15.98 -4.98 -26.34
C ILE A 321 16.42 -5.90 -27.49
N VAL A 322 15.49 -6.63 -28.11
CA VAL A 322 15.75 -7.52 -29.25
C VAL A 322 16.26 -6.75 -30.49
N ALA A 323 15.85 -5.49 -30.67
CA ALA A 323 16.34 -4.63 -31.73
C ALA A 323 17.79 -4.15 -31.48
N VAL A 324 18.18 -3.99 -30.23
CA VAL A 324 19.53 -3.57 -29.80
C VAL A 324 20.54 -4.71 -29.93
N GLN A 325 20.14 -5.96 -29.71
CA GLN A 325 21.01 -7.14 -29.88
C GLN A 325 21.27 -7.50 -31.35
N LYS A 326 20.46 -7.01 -32.29
CA LYS A 326 20.58 -7.32 -33.73
C LYS A 326 21.42 -6.35 -34.53
N GLY A 327 22.27 -5.57 -33.91
CA GLY A 327 23.39 -4.94 -34.64
C GLY A 327 23.36 -3.43 -34.85
N GLN A 328 22.68 -2.64 -34.04
CA GLN A 328 22.91 -1.19 -34.02
C GLN A 328 24.07 -0.84 -33.06
N LYS A 329 25.22 -0.49 -33.62
CA LYS A 329 26.37 0.10 -32.89
C LYS A 329 25.91 1.41 -32.25
N GLY A 330 25.91 1.50 -30.91
CA GLY A 330 25.66 2.73 -30.15
C GLY A 330 25.00 2.59 -28.80
N ALA A 331 24.08 1.63 -28.63
CA ALA A 331 23.24 1.55 -27.45
C ALA A 331 23.85 0.94 -26.15
N PRO A 332 24.80 -0.03 -26.17
CA PRO A 332 25.32 -0.63 -24.93
C PRO A 332 26.13 0.31 -24.04
N GLY A 333 26.77 1.32 -24.61
CA GLY A 333 27.62 2.29 -23.88
C GLY A 333 26.79 3.34 -23.14
N GLU A 334 25.71 3.82 -23.74
CA GLU A 334 24.80 4.79 -23.11
C GLU A 334 23.97 4.18 -22.00
N LEU A 335 23.49 2.93 -22.17
CA LEU A 335 22.80 2.18 -21.12
C LEU A 335 23.72 1.93 -19.93
N LYS A 336 24.96 1.48 -20.16
CA LYS A 336 25.94 1.25 -19.09
C LYS A 336 26.30 2.54 -18.34
N GLY A 337 26.43 3.66 -19.03
CA GLY A 337 26.74 4.97 -18.44
C GLY A 337 25.57 5.55 -17.63
N SER A 338 24.31 5.30 -18.01
CA SER A 338 23.14 5.74 -17.26
C SER A 338 22.95 4.90 -15.99
N PHE A 339 23.14 3.59 -16.05
CA PHE A 339 23.09 2.71 -14.88
C PHE A 339 24.19 3.04 -13.86
N LEU A 340 25.41 3.32 -14.29
CA LEU A 340 26.49 3.68 -13.39
C LEU A 340 26.24 5.02 -12.69
N ARG A 341 25.78 6.03 -13.42
CA ARG A 341 25.43 7.35 -12.81
C ARG A 341 24.28 7.26 -11.81
N GLU A 342 23.28 6.44 -12.07
CA GLU A 342 22.15 6.28 -11.15
C GLU A 342 22.53 5.39 -9.94
N ALA A 343 23.40 4.41 -10.11
CA ALA A 343 23.95 3.63 -9.00
C ALA A 343 24.86 4.49 -8.09
N GLU A 344 25.63 5.43 -8.67
CA GLU A 344 26.40 6.42 -7.92
C GLU A 344 25.48 7.36 -7.14
N ARG A 345 24.41 7.85 -7.75
CA ARG A 345 23.39 8.69 -7.10
C ARG A 345 22.69 7.97 -5.95
N LEU A 346 22.33 6.70 -6.12
CA LEU A 346 21.77 5.85 -5.05
C LEU A 346 22.78 5.60 -3.93
N GLY A 347 24.07 5.46 -4.27
CA GLY A 347 25.17 5.36 -3.32
C GLY A 347 25.34 6.64 -2.48
N ASP A 348 25.12 7.81 -3.08
CA ASP A 348 25.17 9.10 -2.39
C ASP A 348 23.94 9.33 -1.51
N ILE A 349 22.74 8.92 -1.96
CA ILE A 349 21.52 8.94 -1.14
C ILE A 349 21.71 8.04 0.09
N ARG A 350 22.33 6.87 -0.06
CA ARG A 350 22.61 5.95 1.04
C ARG A 350 23.64 6.52 2.03
N ARG A 351 24.68 7.18 1.57
CA ARG A 351 25.66 7.86 2.45
C ARG A 351 25.02 8.98 3.24
N ASN A 352 24.10 9.72 2.68
CA ASN A 352 23.38 10.80 3.34
C ASN A 352 22.29 10.29 4.29
N SER A 353 21.67 9.13 4.02
CA SER A 353 20.66 8.54 4.92
C SER A 353 21.27 7.81 6.11
N ILE A 354 22.49 7.26 5.99
CA ILE A 354 23.21 6.62 7.13
C ILE A 354 23.68 7.66 8.16
N LEU A 355 23.82 8.92 7.75
CA LEU A 355 24.26 10.01 8.65
C LEU A 355 23.15 10.71 9.43
N GLY A 356 21.89 10.28 9.31
CA GLY A 356 20.83 11.07 9.97
C GLY A 356 19.50 10.48 10.40
N ILE A 357 19.05 9.30 10.04
CA ILE A 357 17.65 8.90 10.36
C ILE A 357 17.41 7.37 10.44
N TYR A 358 18.34 6.57 10.91
CA TYR A 358 17.99 5.19 11.34
C TYR A 358 18.89 4.78 12.50
#